data_5e4c721def05ee2d122dac7801a54565
#
_entry.id   5e4c721def05ee2d122dac7801a54565
#
_cell.length_a   1.000
_cell.length_b   1.000
_cell.length_c   1.000
_cell.angle_alpha   90.00
_cell.angle_beta   90.00
_cell.angle_gamma   90.00
#
_symmetry.space_group_name_H-M   'P 1'
#
loop_
_entity.id
_entity.type
_entity.pdbx_description
1 polymer ?
#
loop_
_entity_poly.entity_id
_entity_poly.type
_entity_poly.pdbx_seq_one_letter_code
_entity_poly.pdbx_strand_id
1 'polypeptide(L)'
;DAMQHTVKEDYTHPELDWVGDGKLIFITAHRRENLGEPMHHMFRAIRRVLDEHPECKAVYPIHMNPVVREAAEAELGDCDQIHIIEPIEVFDCHNFEARSFLCLTDSGGIQEECPSYGVPVLVMRDTTERPEGVDAGTLKLVGTDEETIYKTFKELLENKEEYERMSHACNPYGDGHACERIADILEGKEYEPWVAK
;
A
#
# COMPACT_ATOMS: atom_id res chain seq x y z
N ASP A 1 12.84 -11.33 1.28
CA ASP A 1 14.17 -11.15 1.88
C ASP A 1 14.45 -9.69 2.28
N ALA A 2 14.39 -8.72 1.35
CA ALA A 2 14.80 -7.34 1.62
C ALA A 2 14.08 -6.72 2.83
N MET A 3 12.77 -6.86 2.91
CA MET A 3 11.97 -6.29 3.99
C MET A 3 12.33 -6.83 5.38
N GLN A 4 12.80 -8.07 5.50
CA GLN A 4 13.31 -8.62 6.77
C GLN A 4 14.52 -7.84 7.31
N HIS A 5 15.24 -7.15 6.43
CA HIS A 5 16.45 -6.38 6.78
C HIS A 5 16.19 -4.88 6.88
N THR A 6 15.18 -4.36 6.19
CA THR A 6 14.87 -2.93 6.11
C THR A 6 13.82 -2.49 7.14
N VAL A 7 12.85 -3.34 7.46
CA VAL A 7 11.88 -3.04 8.52
C VAL A 7 12.51 -3.26 9.89
N LYS A 8 12.42 -2.25 10.76
CA LYS A 8 13.01 -2.24 12.10
C LYS A 8 11.94 -2.00 13.16
N GLU A 9 12.00 -2.73 14.25
CA GLU A 9 11.07 -2.56 15.38
C GLU A 9 11.17 -1.18 16.01
N ASP A 10 12.40 -0.67 16.14
CA ASP A 10 12.74 0.61 16.75
C ASP A 10 12.73 1.81 15.77
N TYR A 11 12.17 1.60 14.57
CA TYR A 11 12.07 2.67 13.58
C TYR A 11 11.14 3.79 14.05
N THR A 12 11.60 5.02 13.91
CA THR A 12 10.85 6.24 14.23
C THR A 12 10.87 7.20 13.04
N HIS A 13 9.78 7.94 12.87
CA HIS A 13 9.68 8.97 11.85
C HIS A 13 8.66 10.03 12.30
N PRO A 14 8.88 11.33 12.03
CA PRO A 14 7.96 12.39 12.45
C PRO A 14 6.52 12.17 11.99
N GLU A 15 6.32 11.60 10.80
CA GLU A 15 4.99 11.29 10.29
C GLU A 15 4.29 10.16 11.06
N LEU A 16 5.04 9.18 11.57
CA LEU A 16 4.48 8.15 12.45
C LEU A 16 4.11 8.74 13.82
N ASP A 17 4.92 9.67 14.35
CA ASP A 17 4.59 10.39 15.58
C ASP A 17 3.32 11.23 15.40
N TRP A 18 3.15 11.86 14.22
CA TRP A 18 1.93 12.59 13.87
C TRP A 18 0.71 11.67 13.75
N VAL A 19 0.85 10.48 13.16
CA VAL A 19 -0.23 9.47 13.11
C VAL A 19 -0.65 9.06 14.52
N GLY A 20 0.31 8.84 15.40
CA GLY A 20 0.08 8.42 16.80
C GLY A 20 -0.69 7.10 16.87
N ASP A 21 -1.78 7.08 17.67
CA ASP A 21 -2.66 5.91 17.81
C ASP A 21 -3.68 5.75 16.67
N GLY A 22 -3.62 6.60 15.64
CA GLY A 22 -4.52 6.55 14.49
C GLY A 22 -4.23 5.38 13.55
N LYS A 23 -5.14 5.13 12.63
CA LYS A 23 -4.93 4.17 11.54
C LYS A 23 -4.11 4.84 10.44
N LEU A 24 -2.88 4.37 10.24
CA LEU A 24 -2.05 4.85 9.13
C LEU A 24 -2.58 4.33 7.78
N ILE A 25 -2.87 5.24 6.89
CA ILE A 25 -3.18 4.96 5.48
C ILE A 25 -1.98 5.39 4.64
N PHE A 26 -1.31 4.43 4.00
CA PHE A 26 -0.17 4.74 3.15
C PHE A 26 -0.61 4.84 1.70
N ILE A 27 -0.23 5.92 1.02
CA ILE A 27 -0.70 6.21 -0.34
C ILE A 27 0.49 6.35 -1.26
N THR A 28 0.41 5.69 -2.43
CA THR A 28 1.31 5.95 -3.55
C THR A 28 0.51 5.97 -4.85
N ALA A 29 0.61 7.06 -5.63
CA ALA A 29 -0.09 7.22 -6.90
C ALA A 29 0.76 8.05 -7.86
N HIS A 30 1.15 7.47 -9.00
CA HIS A 30 2.05 8.13 -9.94
C HIS A 30 2.04 7.51 -11.35
N ARG A 31 1.22 6.48 -11.61
CA ARG A 31 1.18 5.82 -12.91
C ARG A 31 0.70 6.75 -14.01
N ARG A 32 1.36 6.70 -15.17
CA ARG A 32 1.04 7.56 -16.33
C ARG A 32 -0.38 7.35 -16.84
N GLU A 33 -0.88 6.11 -16.76
CA GLU A 33 -2.22 5.74 -17.18
C GLU A 33 -3.33 6.40 -16.33
N ASN A 34 -2.99 6.79 -15.08
CA ASN A 34 -3.92 7.40 -14.15
C ASN A 34 -3.90 8.95 -14.18
N LEU A 35 -3.01 9.57 -14.97
CA LEU A 35 -2.92 11.04 -15.01
C LEU A 35 -4.21 11.67 -15.54
N GLY A 36 -4.56 12.84 -15.02
CA GLY A 36 -5.77 13.58 -15.36
C GLY A 36 -6.98 13.16 -14.51
N GLU A 37 -8.17 13.11 -15.09
CA GLU A 37 -9.41 12.81 -14.36
C GLU A 37 -9.39 11.54 -13.50
N PRO A 38 -8.80 10.41 -13.94
CA PRO A 38 -8.71 9.24 -13.07
C PRO A 38 -8.02 9.53 -11.73
N MET A 39 -6.95 10.32 -11.74
CA MET A 39 -6.22 10.68 -10.51
C MET A 39 -7.04 11.58 -9.60
N HIS A 40 -7.80 12.52 -10.15
CA HIS A 40 -8.75 13.34 -9.38
C HIS A 40 -9.84 12.48 -8.74
N HIS A 41 -10.39 11.49 -9.45
CA HIS A 41 -11.34 10.54 -8.89
C HIS A 41 -10.76 9.76 -7.71
N MET A 42 -9.53 9.25 -7.85
CA MET A 42 -8.83 8.53 -6.78
C MET A 42 -8.68 9.41 -5.54
N PHE A 43 -8.20 10.64 -5.69
CA PHE A 43 -7.98 11.55 -4.57
C PHE A 43 -9.28 12.03 -3.93
N ARG A 44 -10.33 12.31 -4.70
CA ARG A 44 -11.66 12.62 -4.14
C ARG A 44 -12.23 11.47 -3.33
N ALA A 45 -12.10 10.24 -3.81
CA ALA A 45 -12.54 9.07 -3.05
C ALA A 45 -11.80 8.94 -1.71
N ILE A 46 -10.47 9.12 -1.72
CA ILE A 46 -9.65 9.10 -0.51
C ILE A 46 -10.09 10.21 0.45
N ARG A 47 -10.23 11.44 -0.04
CA ARG A 47 -10.66 12.58 0.76
C ARG A 47 -12.02 12.33 1.44
N ARG A 48 -13.00 11.84 0.71
CA ARG A 48 -14.32 11.53 1.25
C ARG A 48 -14.27 10.53 2.40
N VAL A 49 -13.45 9.49 2.29
CA VAL A 49 -13.30 8.51 3.37
C VAL A 49 -12.60 9.12 4.58
N LEU A 50 -11.54 9.90 4.39
CA LEU A 50 -10.84 10.56 5.49
C LEU A 50 -11.76 11.54 6.25
N ASP A 51 -12.57 12.31 5.54
CA ASP A 51 -13.53 13.24 6.16
C ASP A 51 -14.57 12.52 7.04
N GLU A 52 -14.90 11.26 6.75
CA GLU A 52 -15.83 10.43 7.53
C GLU A 52 -15.16 9.65 8.67
N HIS A 53 -13.84 9.44 8.60
CA HIS A 53 -13.07 8.60 9.51
C HIS A 53 -11.92 9.36 10.19
N PRO A 54 -12.21 10.16 11.23
CA PRO A 54 -11.20 11.00 11.90
C PRO A 54 -10.09 10.19 12.60
N GLU A 55 -10.27 8.90 12.83
CA GLU A 55 -9.23 8.00 13.32
C GLU A 55 -8.18 7.64 12.26
N CYS A 56 -8.44 7.92 10.98
CA CYS A 56 -7.51 7.66 9.88
C CYS A 56 -6.60 8.87 9.65
N LYS A 57 -5.33 8.60 9.44
CA LYS A 57 -4.34 9.59 9.00
C LYS A 57 -3.54 9.03 7.83
N ALA A 58 -3.46 9.78 6.77
CA ALA A 58 -2.79 9.35 5.55
C ALA A 58 -1.43 9.99 5.39
N VAL A 59 -0.44 9.21 4.95
CA VAL A 59 0.86 9.68 4.53
C VAL A 59 1.04 9.38 3.05
N TYR A 60 1.32 10.41 2.27
CA TYR A 60 1.49 10.32 0.83
C TYR A 60 2.84 10.87 0.39
N PRO A 61 3.88 10.03 0.25
CA PRO A 61 5.11 10.42 -0.43
C PRO A 61 4.82 10.68 -1.91
N ILE A 62 4.76 11.97 -2.27
CA ILE A 62 4.27 12.38 -3.59
C ILE A 62 5.35 12.30 -4.65
N HIS A 63 5.01 11.81 -5.82
CA HIS A 63 5.91 11.77 -6.96
C HIS A 63 6.25 13.18 -7.48
N MET A 64 7.46 13.34 -8.03
CA MET A 64 7.97 14.64 -8.51
C MET A 64 7.24 15.21 -9.75
N ASN A 65 6.40 14.41 -10.42
CA ASN A 65 5.66 14.85 -11.59
C ASN A 65 4.69 15.99 -11.24
N PRO A 66 4.80 17.18 -11.87
CA PRO A 66 3.93 18.31 -11.60
C PRO A 66 2.44 18.02 -11.74
N VAL A 67 2.04 17.19 -12.72
CA VAL A 67 0.63 16.83 -12.93
C VAL A 67 0.06 16.08 -11.73
N VAL A 68 0.86 15.20 -11.10
CA VAL A 68 0.46 14.49 -9.87
C VAL A 68 0.32 15.47 -8.73
N ARG A 69 1.28 16.41 -8.59
CA ARG A 69 1.27 17.42 -7.52
C ARG A 69 0.08 18.38 -7.66
N GLU A 70 -0.24 18.82 -8.86
CA GLU A 70 -1.40 19.67 -9.13
C GLU A 70 -2.71 18.98 -8.76
N ALA A 71 -2.88 17.70 -9.12
CA ALA A 71 -4.05 16.93 -8.79
C ALA A 71 -4.18 16.69 -7.26
N ALA A 72 -3.06 16.36 -6.60
CA ALA A 72 -3.04 16.15 -5.15
C ALA A 72 -3.35 17.44 -4.38
N GLU A 73 -2.75 18.56 -4.77
CA GLU A 73 -3.03 19.87 -4.16
C GLU A 73 -4.49 20.28 -4.33
N ALA A 74 -5.07 20.05 -5.51
CA ALA A 74 -6.44 20.41 -5.80
C ALA A 74 -7.47 19.63 -4.97
N GLU A 75 -7.24 18.34 -4.70
CA GLU A 75 -8.22 17.45 -4.06
C GLU A 75 -7.91 17.18 -2.58
N LEU A 76 -6.64 17.27 -2.17
CA LEU A 76 -6.16 16.87 -0.85
C LEU A 76 -5.46 18.00 -0.07
N GLY A 77 -5.10 19.12 -0.72
CA GLY A 77 -4.24 20.15 -0.15
C GLY A 77 -4.78 20.84 1.11
N ASP A 78 -6.10 20.83 1.32
CA ASP A 78 -6.77 21.38 2.49
C ASP A 78 -7.27 20.32 3.51
N CYS A 79 -6.78 19.08 3.40
CA CYS A 79 -7.17 17.98 4.28
C CYS A 79 -6.18 17.82 5.43
N ASP A 80 -6.61 18.13 6.65
CA ASP A 80 -5.78 18.03 7.86
C ASP A 80 -5.40 16.59 8.25
N GLN A 81 -6.06 15.58 7.63
CA GLN A 81 -5.82 14.16 7.91
C GLN A 81 -4.82 13.52 6.94
N ILE A 82 -4.25 14.28 6.01
CA ILE A 82 -3.24 13.79 5.09
C ILE A 82 -1.98 14.66 5.12
N HIS A 83 -0.83 14.04 5.27
CA HIS A 83 0.45 14.66 5.05
C HIS A 83 1.00 14.25 3.67
N ILE A 84 1.02 15.20 2.74
CA ILE A 84 1.69 15.07 1.45
C ILE A 84 3.15 15.45 1.68
N ILE A 85 4.05 14.47 1.55
CA ILE A 85 5.48 14.64 1.84
C ILE A 85 6.32 14.44 0.58
N GLU A 86 7.57 14.88 0.62
CA GLU A 86 8.52 14.59 -0.46
C GLU A 86 8.78 13.07 -0.59
N PRO A 87 9.26 12.61 -1.76
CA PRO A 87 9.60 11.20 -1.94
C PRO A 87 10.56 10.71 -0.86
N ILE A 88 10.32 9.51 -0.36
CA ILE A 88 11.11 8.87 0.68
C ILE A 88 11.97 7.74 0.11
N GLU A 89 13.01 7.38 0.83
CA GLU A 89 13.89 6.26 0.49
C GLU A 89 13.19 4.91 0.76
N VAL A 90 13.68 3.85 0.11
CA VAL A 90 13.10 2.50 0.24
C VAL A 90 13.06 2.00 1.69
N PHE A 91 14.05 2.38 2.49
CA PHE A 91 14.10 2.03 3.91
C PHE A 91 12.90 2.59 4.67
N ASP A 92 12.58 3.88 4.46
CA ASP A 92 11.42 4.53 5.06
C ASP A 92 10.12 3.94 4.50
N CYS A 93 10.05 3.75 3.17
CA CYS A 93 8.88 3.18 2.49
C CYS A 93 8.46 1.85 3.13
N HIS A 94 9.38 0.89 3.25
CA HIS A 94 9.12 -0.42 3.86
C HIS A 94 8.65 -0.31 5.32
N ASN A 95 9.20 0.67 6.08
CA ASN A 95 8.78 0.87 7.47
C ASN A 95 7.39 1.51 7.59
N PHE A 96 6.99 2.37 6.65
CA PHE A 96 5.63 2.87 6.55
C PHE A 96 4.65 1.77 6.15
N GLU A 97 4.97 1.00 5.11
CA GLU A 97 4.16 -0.14 4.65
C GLU A 97 3.87 -1.12 5.78
N ALA A 98 4.93 -1.55 6.50
CA ALA A 98 4.81 -2.53 7.58
C ALA A 98 3.97 -2.05 8.78
N ARG A 99 3.77 -0.73 8.93
CA ARG A 99 3.00 -0.10 10.02
C ARG A 99 1.64 0.41 9.56
N SER A 100 1.34 0.27 8.29
CA SER A 100 0.09 0.76 7.73
C SER A 100 -1.09 -0.13 8.13
N PHE A 101 -2.21 0.49 8.40
CA PHE A 101 -3.48 -0.21 8.49
C PHE A 101 -3.92 -0.68 7.11
N LEU A 102 -3.75 0.17 6.08
CA LEU A 102 -4.17 -0.08 4.71
C LEU A 102 -3.25 0.67 3.77
N CYS A 103 -2.97 0.10 2.60
CA CYS A 103 -2.26 0.76 1.53
C CYS A 103 -3.17 1.00 0.31
N LEU A 104 -3.17 2.23 -0.23
CA LEU A 104 -3.77 2.56 -1.52
C LEU A 104 -2.65 2.85 -2.52
N THR A 105 -2.56 2.07 -3.58
CA THR A 105 -1.41 2.17 -4.49
C THR A 105 -1.76 1.90 -5.94
N ASP A 106 -0.99 2.50 -6.85
CA ASP A 106 -0.91 2.09 -8.25
C ASP A 106 0.45 1.43 -8.61
N SER A 107 1.32 1.23 -7.62
CA SER A 107 2.66 0.62 -7.77
C SER A 107 2.62 -0.91 -7.74
N GLY A 108 3.37 -1.56 -8.64
CA GLY A 108 3.53 -3.02 -8.65
C GLY A 108 4.35 -3.55 -7.46
N GLY A 109 5.40 -2.84 -7.03
CA GLY A 109 6.26 -3.25 -5.90
C GLY A 109 5.49 -3.34 -4.59
N ILE A 110 4.74 -2.29 -4.26
CA ILE A 110 3.95 -2.22 -3.03
C ILE A 110 2.90 -3.33 -2.94
N GLN A 111 2.36 -3.78 -4.08
CA GLN A 111 1.47 -4.94 -4.15
C GLN A 111 2.14 -6.24 -3.68
N GLU A 112 3.46 -6.37 -3.82
CA GLU A 112 4.22 -7.52 -3.34
C GLU A 112 4.71 -7.35 -1.89
N GLU A 113 5.00 -6.12 -1.49
CA GLU A 113 5.65 -5.76 -0.23
C GLU A 113 4.68 -5.76 0.94
N CYS A 114 3.57 -5.00 0.86
CA CYS A 114 2.58 -4.87 1.93
C CYS A 114 2.02 -6.21 2.44
N PRO A 115 1.67 -7.20 1.59
CA PRO A 115 1.16 -8.49 2.06
C PRO A 115 2.12 -9.25 2.98
N SER A 116 3.43 -8.98 2.91
CA SER A 116 4.44 -9.58 3.78
C SER A 116 4.24 -9.22 5.26
N TYR A 117 3.53 -8.14 5.53
CA TYR A 117 3.21 -7.65 6.88
C TYR A 117 1.71 -7.72 7.21
N GLY A 118 0.94 -8.45 6.39
CA GLY A 118 -0.49 -8.56 6.59
C GLY A 118 -1.25 -7.25 6.39
N VAL A 119 -0.71 -6.34 5.57
CA VAL A 119 -1.34 -5.06 5.24
C VAL A 119 -2.18 -5.22 3.98
N PRO A 120 -3.51 -5.04 4.05
CA PRO A 120 -4.38 -5.08 2.88
C PRO A 120 -4.03 -3.98 1.88
N VAL A 121 -4.14 -4.28 0.59
CA VAL A 121 -3.83 -3.33 -0.48
C VAL A 121 -5.02 -3.11 -1.39
N LEU A 122 -5.41 -1.84 -1.58
CA LEU A 122 -6.31 -1.41 -2.62
C LEU A 122 -5.52 -0.91 -3.83
N VAL A 123 -5.62 -1.63 -4.92
CA VAL A 123 -4.89 -1.34 -6.16
C VAL A 123 -5.74 -0.42 -7.03
N MET A 124 -5.35 0.85 -7.11
CA MET A 124 -6.05 1.91 -7.86
C MET A 124 -5.67 1.87 -9.36
N ARG A 125 -6.00 0.74 -10.00
CA ARG A 125 -5.78 0.47 -11.42
C ARG A 125 -6.89 -0.41 -11.97
N ASP A 126 -7.13 -0.33 -13.27
CA ASP A 126 -8.09 -1.21 -13.96
C ASP A 126 -7.53 -2.62 -14.18
N THR A 127 -6.21 -2.75 -14.21
CA THR A 127 -5.49 -4.02 -14.37
C THR A 127 -4.27 -4.08 -13.47
N THR A 128 -3.83 -5.29 -13.13
CA THR A 128 -2.58 -5.48 -12.39
C THR A 128 -1.72 -6.56 -13.04
N GLU A 129 -0.41 -6.42 -12.93
CA GLU A 129 0.58 -7.44 -13.28
C GLU A 129 0.78 -8.46 -12.14
N ARG A 130 -0.02 -8.37 -11.10
CA ARG A 130 0.07 -9.19 -9.86
C ARG A 130 -1.25 -9.90 -9.57
N PRO A 131 -1.79 -10.70 -10.53
CA PRO A 131 -3.05 -11.39 -10.34
C PRO A 131 -3.02 -12.36 -9.14
N GLU A 132 -1.85 -12.90 -8.81
CA GLU A 132 -1.67 -13.83 -7.69
C GLU A 132 -2.11 -13.23 -6.35
N GLY A 133 -1.85 -11.94 -6.13
CA GLY A 133 -2.26 -11.26 -4.91
C GLY A 133 -3.78 -11.04 -4.83
N VAL A 134 -4.42 -10.82 -5.99
CA VAL A 134 -5.89 -10.73 -6.08
C VAL A 134 -6.50 -12.10 -5.80
N ASP A 135 -5.98 -13.15 -6.42
CA ASP A 135 -6.45 -14.53 -6.26
C ASP A 135 -6.25 -15.04 -4.82
N ALA A 136 -5.11 -14.67 -4.19
CA ALA A 136 -4.84 -14.98 -2.79
C ALA A 136 -5.70 -14.17 -1.82
N GLY A 137 -6.27 -13.05 -2.25
CA GLY A 137 -7.10 -12.17 -1.44
C GLY A 137 -6.34 -11.15 -0.60
N THR A 138 -5.04 -10.93 -0.85
CA THR A 138 -4.23 -9.90 -0.19
C THR A 138 -4.42 -8.52 -0.83
N LEU A 139 -4.86 -8.49 -2.09
CA LEU A 139 -5.10 -7.31 -2.90
C LEU A 139 -6.56 -7.23 -3.36
N LYS A 140 -7.10 -6.01 -3.44
CA LYS A 140 -8.35 -5.73 -4.19
C LYS A 140 -8.05 -4.73 -5.31
N LEU A 141 -8.39 -5.12 -6.54
CA LEU A 141 -8.33 -4.23 -7.69
C LEU A 141 -9.58 -3.34 -7.68
N VAL A 142 -9.40 -2.04 -7.49
CA VAL A 142 -10.52 -1.08 -7.32
C VAL A 142 -10.70 -0.13 -8.49
N GLY A 143 -9.83 -0.20 -9.51
CA GLY A 143 -9.88 0.71 -10.65
C GLY A 143 -9.57 2.15 -10.27
N THR A 144 -10.08 3.07 -11.06
CA THR A 144 -9.93 4.52 -10.85
C THR A 144 -11.28 5.23 -10.67
N ASP A 145 -12.37 4.46 -10.55
CA ASP A 145 -13.71 5.00 -10.31
C ASP A 145 -13.87 5.45 -8.84
N GLU A 146 -14.29 6.70 -8.65
CA GLU A 146 -14.42 7.33 -7.34
C GLU A 146 -15.31 6.53 -6.38
N GLU A 147 -16.47 6.09 -6.85
CA GLU A 147 -17.44 5.39 -6.00
C GLU A 147 -16.97 3.98 -5.61
N THR A 148 -16.27 3.31 -6.50
CA THR A 148 -15.70 1.98 -6.24
C THR A 148 -14.60 2.06 -5.20
N ILE A 149 -13.67 3.02 -5.33
CA ILE A 149 -12.60 3.25 -4.37
C ILE A 149 -13.18 3.64 -3.01
N TYR A 150 -14.10 4.61 -2.98
CA TYR A 150 -14.74 5.06 -1.76
C TYR A 150 -15.41 3.92 -1.01
N LYS A 151 -16.24 3.11 -1.67
CA LYS A 151 -16.99 2.01 -1.05
C LYS A 151 -16.05 0.93 -0.52
N THR A 152 -15.04 0.56 -1.31
CA THR A 152 -14.11 -0.52 -0.92
C THR A 152 -13.18 -0.08 0.21
N PHE A 153 -12.71 1.16 0.17
CA PHE A 153 -11.88 1.71 1.26
C PHE A 153 -12.70 1.79 2.56
N LYS A 154 -13.89 2.34 2.51
CA LYS A 154 -14.80 2.42 3.66
C LYS A 154 -15.15 1.02 4.21
N GLU A 155 -15.42 0.05 3.34
CA GLU A 155 -15.70 -1.33 3.73
C GLU A 155 -14.57 -1.89 4.60
N LEU A 156 -13.30 -1.69 4.23
CA LEU A 156 -12.17 -2.20 5.00
C LEU A 156 -11.96 -1.48 6.34
N LEU A 157 -12.46 -0.26 6.48
CA LEU A 157 -12.43 0.45 7.77
C LEU A 157 -13.53 0.00 8.72
N GLU A 158 -14.72 -0.31 8.20
CA GLU A 158 -15.94 -0.58 8.97
C GLU A 158 -16.22 -2.09 9.12
N ASN A 159 -15.78 -2.93 8.19
CA ASN A 159 -15.99 -4.37 8.21
C ASN A 159 -14.71 -5.11 8.67
N LYS A 160 -14.65 -5.37 9.98
CA LYS A 160 -13.53 -6.05 10.60
C LYS A 160 -13.28 -7.46 10.02
N GLU A 161 -14.33 -8.20 9.67
CA GLU A 161 -14.22 -9.56 9.12
C GLU A 161 -13.54 -9.52 7.75
N GLU A 162 -13.93 -8.58 6.90
CA GLU A 162 -13.30 -8.42 5.58
C GLU A 162 -11.86 -7.93 5.68
N TYR A 163 -11.57 -7.01 6.60
CA TYR A 163 -10.21 -6.58 6.89
C TYR A 163 -9.33 -7.76 7.34
N GLU A 164 -9.79 -8.53 8.31
CA GLU A 164 -9.05 -9.69 8.83
C GLU A 164 -8.86 -10.77 7.76
N ARG A 165 -9.86 -10.98 6.90
CA ARG A 165 -9.77 -11.89 5.76
C ARG A 165 -8.60 -11.52 4.84
N MET A 166 -8.46 -10.25 4.49
CA MET A 166 -7.37 -9.76 3.63
C MET A 166 -6.02 -9.77 4.37
N SER A 167 -5.99 -9.30 5.60
CA SER A 167 -4.78 -9.18 6.42
C SER A 167 -4.15 -10.55 6.74
N HIS A 168 -4.95 -11.61 6.89
CA HIS A 168 -4.48 -12.96 7.17
C HIS A 168 -4.40 -13.85 5.92
N ALA A 169 -4.67 -13.33 4.73
CA ALA A 169 -4.52 -14.06 3.48
C ALA A 169 -3.06 -14.46 3.26
N CYS A 170 -2.84 -15.62 2.65
CA CYS A 170 -1.49 -16.10 2.39
C CYS A 170 -0.79 -15.19 1.38
N ASN A 171 0.39 -14.69 1.72
CA ASN A 171 1.21 -13.92 0.79
C ASN A 171 1.69 -14.82 -0.37
N PRO A 172 1.30 -14.55 -1.62
CA PRO A 172 1.66 -15.40 -2.74
C PRO A 172 3.07 -15.15 -3.28
N TYR A 173 3.77 -14.11 -2.80
CA TYR A 173 5.03 -13.65 -3.40
C TYR A 173 6.29 -14.23 -2.75
N GLY A 174 6.16 -14.94 -1.64
CA GLY A 174 7.29 -15.59 -1.01
C GLY A 174 7.24 -15.59 0.51
N ASP A 175 8.22 -16.27 1.10
CA ASP A 175 8.40 -16.43 2.54
C ASP A 175 9.67 -15.73 3.08
N GLY A 176 10.35 -14.97 2.24
CA GLY A 176 11.54 -14.23 2.62
C GLY A 176 12.86 -15.02 2.61
N HIS A 177 12.91 -16.21 2.02
CA HIS A 177 14.08 -17.07 1.94
C HIS A 177 14.59 -17.32 0.50
N ALA A 178 14.25 -16.44 -0.44
CA ALA A 178 14.64 -16.59 -1.84
C ALA A 178 16.16 -16.52 -2.02
N CYS A 179 16.87 -15.63 -1.31
CA CYS A 179 18.32 -15.49 -1.40
C CYS A 179 19.05 -16.76 -0.94
N GLU A 180 18.58 -17.39 0.13
CA GLU A 180 19.15 -18.66 0.64
C GLU A 180 18.98 -19.77 -0.40
N ARG A 181 17.77 -19.92 -0.96
CA ARG A 181 17.49 -20.92 -2.01
C ARG A 181 18.33 -20.69 -3.26
N ILE A 182 18.50 -19.43 -3.68
CA ILE A 182 19.34 -19.08 -4.82
C ILE A 182 20.79 -19.47 -4.55
N ALA A 183 21.32 -19.20 -3.35
CA ALA A 183 22.67 -19.57 -2.97
C ALA A 183 22.86 -21.10 -2.99
N ASP A 184 21.93 -21.86 -2.41
CA ASP A 184 21.95 -23.31 -2.41
C ASP A 184 21.93 -23.90 -3.83
N ILE A 185 21.09 -23.37 -4.72
CA ILE A 185 21.07 -23.76 -6.13
C ILE A 185 22.41 -23.51 -6.81
N LEU A 186 23.02 -22.32 -6.59
CA LEU A 186 24.31 -21.97 -7.20
C LEU A 186 25.46 -22.82 -6.68
N GLU A 187 25.37 -23.29 -5.43
CA GLU A 187 26.36 -24.19 -4.80
C GLU A 187 26.08 -25.68 -5.11
N GLY A 188 25.01 -26.00 -5.82
CA GLY A 188 24.63 -27.38 -6.15
C GLY A 188 24.09 -28.16 -4.94
N LYS A 189 23.60 -27.49 -3.93
CA LYS A 189 22.95 -28.07 -2.75
C LYS A 189 21.47 -28.36 -3.01
N GLU A 190 20.93 -29.28 -2.21
CA GLU A 190 19.46 -29.47 -2.15
C GLU A 190 18.81 -28.25 -1.48
N TYR A 191 17.63 -27.88 -1.98
CA TYR A 191 16.81 -26.78 -1.41
C TYR A 191 15.35 -27.19 -1.37
N GLU A 192 14.59 -26.60 -0.46
CA GLU A 192 13.17 -26.80 -0.36
C GLU A 192 12.42 -25.67 -1.12
N PRO A 193 11.68 -25.99 -2.21
CA PRO A 193 10.93 -24.98 -2.94
C PRO A 193 9.79 -24.46 -2.06
N TRP A 194 9.59 -23.14 -2.06
CA TRP A 194 8.42 -22.55 -1.44
C TRP A 194 7.21 -22.67 -2.35
N VAL A 195 6.06 -22.96 -1.76
CA VAL A 195 4.76 -23.01 -2.43
C VAL A 195 3.75 -22.27 -1.57
N ALA A 196 3.04 -21.30 -2.15
CA ALA A 196 1.93 -20.62 -1.48
C ALA A 196 0.85 -21.66 -1.09
N LYS A 197 0.36 -21.60 0.14
CA LYS A 197 -0.64 -22.54 0.68
C LYS A 197 -1.98 -21.85 0.83
#